data_6d7d40bd8d7fb5284f9f2042de9672dd
#
_entry.id   6d7d40bd8d7fb5284f9f2042de9672dd
#
_cell.length_a   1.000
_cell.length_b   1.000
_cell.length_c   1.000
_cell.angle_alpha   90.00
_cell.angle_beta   90.00
_cell.angle_gamma   90.00
#
_symmetry.space_group_name_H-M   'P 1'
#
loop_
_entity.id
_entity.type
_entity.pdbx_description
1 polymer ?
#
loop_
_entity_poly.entity_id
_entity_poly.type
_entity_poly.pdbx_seq_one_letter_code
_entity_poly.pdbx_strand_id
1 'polypeptide(L)'
;MAGGKYNRGVTPLPPTSQARRDQFRVYYEDTDAAGIVYYANYLRFMERGRTEFLRALGHSQRQLMEKGVVFVVHSVAAEYLKPARLDDLLTVETTIASLGRAQASFGQRILRDEELLLDAKIGL
;
A
#
# COMPACT_ATOMS: atom_id res chain seq x y z
N MET A 1 -13.43 11.33 -8.49
CA MET A 1 -13.26 12.23 -7.42
C MET A 1 -13.21 13.67 -7.90
N ALA A 2 -13.87 14.49 -7.24
CA ALA A 2 -13.92 15.87 -7.64
C ALA A 2 -12.59 16.56 -7.35
N GLY A 3 -12.00 17.17 -8.36
CA GLY A 3 -10.72 17.82 -8.22
C GLY A 3 -10.72 18.92 -7.17
N GLY A 4 -11.85 19.62 -7.03
CA GLY A 4 -11.93 20.71 -6.07
C GLY A 4 -11.71 20.30 -4.62
N LYS A 5 -11.90 19.05 -4.30
CA LYS A 5 -11.69 18.58 -2.94
C LYS A 5 -10.23 18.61 -2.53
N TYR A 6 -9.34 18.63 -3.47
CA TYR A 6 -7.92 18.64 -3.16
C TYR A 6 -7.43 19.97 -2.64
N ASN A 7 -8.26 20.99 -2.74
CA ASN A 7 -7.82 22.33 -2.36
C ASN A 7 -7.91 22.61 -0.88
N ARG A 8 -8.39 21.65 -0.10
CA ARG A 8 -8.63 21.89 1.31
C ARG A 8 -7.74 21.04 2.16
N GLY A 9 -6.55 21.53 2.40
CA GLY A 9 -5.61 20.84 3.25
C GLY A 9 -5.07 19.57 2.62
N VAL A 10 -5.23 19.44 1.32
CA VAL A 10 -4.71 18.30 0.57
C VAL A 10 -3.48 18.75 -0.18
N THR A 11 -2.40 18.01 -0.03
CA THR A 11 -1.18 18.26 -0.77
C THR A 11 -1.34 17.74 -2.19
N PRO A 12 -1.13 18.59 -3.20
CA PRO A 12 -1.19 18.11 -4.58
C PRO A 12 -0.17 17.01 -4.81
N LEU A 13 -0.57 16.00 -5.55
CA LEU A 13 0.36 14.95 -5.92
C LEU A 13 1.27 15.45 -7.03
N PRO A 14 2.58 15.19 -6.95
CA PRO A 14 3.47 15.58 -8.03
C PRO A 14 3.13 14.82 -9.30
N PRO A 15 3.42 15.39 -10.47
CA PRO A 15 3.14 14.70 -11.74
C PRO A 15 3.81 13.34 -11.82
N THR A 16 4.89 13.16 -11.09
CA THR A 16 5.62 11.90 -11.06
C THR A 16 5.17 10.96 -9.96
N SER A 17 4.11 11.32 -9.22
CA SER A 17 3.59 10.45 -8.18
C SER A 17 2.81 9.31 -8.83
N GLN A 18 3.44 8.68 -9.76
CA GLN A 18 2.98 7.46 -10.37
C GLN A 18 3.00 6.36 -9.33
N ALA A 19 2.35 5.27 -9.66
CA ALA A 19 2.39 4.12 -8.82
C ALA A 19 3.85 3.69 -8.61
N ARG A 20 4.22 3.47 -7.36
CA ARG A 20 5.51 2.89 -7.05
C ARG A 20 5.33 1.39 -6.95
N ARG A 21 6.25 0.65 -7.51
CA ARG A 21 6.23 -0.80 -7.47
C ARG A 21 7.40 -1.32 -6.66
N ASP A 22 7.10 -2.14 -5.68
CA ASP A 22 8.11 -2.79 -4.85
C ASP A 22 7.82 -4.28 -4.86
N GLN A 23 8.88 -5.09 -4.80
CA GLN A 23 8.74 -6.53 -4.90
C GLN A 23 9.07 -7.19 -3.57
N PHE A 24 8.27 -8.19 -3.22
CA PHE A 24 8.45 -8.94 -1.99
C PHE A 24 8.21 -10.42 -2.27
N ARG A 25 9.08 -11.26 -1.75
CA ARG A 25 8.96 -12.69 -1.89
C ARG A 25 8.00 -13.25 -0.85
N VAL A 26 7.17 -14.19 -1.24
CA VAL A 26 6.32 -14.93 -0.32
C VAL A 26 7.16 -15.99 0.38
N TYR A 27 7.26 -15.89 1.70
CA TYR A 27 8.01 -16.82 2.52
C TYR A 27 7.05 -17.82 3.14
N TYR A 28 7.61 -18.88 3.70
CA TYR A 28 6.83 -19.91 4.36
C TYR A 28 5.92 -19.33 5.45
N GLU A 29 6.46 -18.37 6.21
CA GLU A 29 5.69 -17.74 7.30
C GLU A 29 4.46 -16.98 6.81
N ASP A 30 4.41 -16.65 5.52
CA ASP A 30 3.29 -15.90 4.95
C ASP A 30 2.13 -16.80 4.55
N THR A 31 2.33 -18.10 4.54
CA THR A 31 1.36 -19.04 4.00
C THR A 31 0.58 -19.76 5.11
N ASP A 32 -0.56 -20.32 4.72
CA ASP A 32 -1.37 -21.14 5.62
C ASP A 32 -1.25 -22.61 5.23
N ALA A 33 -2.08 -23.45 5.86
CA ALA A 33 -2.01 -24.89 5.64
C ALA A 33 -2.36 -25.31 4.20
N ALA A 34 -3.01 -24.42 3.45
CA ALA A 34 -3.34 -24.71 2.05
C ALA A 34 -2.19 -24.33 1.09
N GLY A 35 -1.10 -23.80 1.60
CA GLY A 35 0.04 -23.41 0.76
C GLY A 35 -0.14 -22.10 0.04
N ILE A 36 -1.13 -21.32 0.40
CA ILE A 36 -1.37 -20.01 -0.16
C ILE A 36 -1.18 -18.94 0.93
N VAL A 37 -0.97 -17.71 0.51
CA VAL A 37 -0.80 -16.61 1.45
C VAL A 37 -2.08 -16.46 2.28
N TYR A 38 -1.92 -16.45 3.61
CA TYR A 38 -3.04 -16.24 4.50
C TYR A 38 -3.66 -14.88 4.22
N TYR A 39 -4.98 -14.82 4.07
CA TYR A 39 -5.62 -13.62 3.52
C TYR A 39 -5.30 -12.33 4.27
N ALA A 40 -5.12 -12.40 5.58
CA ALA A 40 -4.78 -11.21 6.35
C ALA A 40 -3.33 -10.76 6.14
N ASN A 41 -2.47 -11.65 5.65
CA ASN A 41 -1.05 -11.34 5.49
C ASN A 41 -0.79 -10.38 4.33
N TYR A 42 -1.74 -10.25 3.40
CA TYR A 42 -1.61 -9.25 2.34
C TYR A 42 -1.55 -7.84 2.91
N LEU A 43 -2.12 -7.62 4.08
CA LEU A 43 -2.04 -6.32 4.74
C LEU A 43 -0.60 -5.96 5.10
N ARG A 44 0.22 -6.95 5.42
CA ARG A 44 1.64 -6.72 5.70
C ARG A 44 2.40 -6.33 4.44
N PHE A 45 2.13 -7.00 3.33
CA PHE A 45 2.76 -6.63 2.06
C PHE A 45 2.37 -5.21 1.67
N MET A 46 1.12 -4.84 1.87
CA MET A 46 0.65 -3.50 1.54
C MET A 46 1.28 -2.44 2.45
N GLU A 47 1.44 -2.75 3.73
CA GLU A 47 2.11 -1.83 4.65
C GLU A 47 3.56 -1.60 4.22
N ARG A 48 4.25 -2.65 3.82
CA ARG A 48 5.62 -2.51 3.32
C ARG A 48 5.67 -1.63 2.08
N GLY A 49 4.71 -1.80 1.18
CA GLY A 49 4.62 -0.97 -0.02
C GLY A 49 4.42 0.50 0.33
N ARG A 50 3.53 0.80 1.28
CA ARG A 50 3.32 2.19 1.72
C ARG A 50 4.57 2.77 2.38
N THR A 51 5.26 1.97 3.18
CA THR A 51 6.48 2.41 3.83
C THR A 51 7.55 2.77 2.82
N GLU A 52 7.72 1.94 1.80
CA GLU A 52 8.70 2.23 0.75
C GLU A 52 8.28 3.42 -0.10
N PHE A 53 6.98 3.59 -0.32
CA PHE A 53 6.48 4.75 -1.04
C PHE A 53 6.86 6.04 -0.31
N LEU A 54 6.61 6.10 0.99
CA LEU A 54 6.94 7.29 1.79
C LEU A 54 8.45 7.50 1.84
N ARG A 55 9.22 6.45 1.96
CA ARG A 55 10.68 6.53 1.98
C ARG A 55 11.21 7.12 0.69
N ALA A 56 10.63 6.72 -0.44
CA ALA A 56 11.02 7.24 -1.75
C ALA A 56 10.73 8.73 -1.88
N LEU A 57 9.73 9.23 -1.14
CA LEU A 57 9.42 10.66 -1.10
C LEU A 57 10.27 11.41 -0.08
N GLY A 58 11.19 10.73 0.60
CA GLY A 58 12.06 11.34 1.59
C GLY A 58 11.54 11.28 3.03
N HIS A 59 10.52 10.47 3.29
CA HIS A 59 9.88 10.38 4.60
C HIS A 59 9.96 8.96 5.13
N SER A 60 10.88 8.68 6.04
CA SER A 60 10.85 7.39 6.73
C SER A 60 9.81 7.43 7.85
N GLN A 61 9.25 6.26 8.17
CA GLN A 61 8.30 6.16 9.28
C GLN A 61 8.92 6.66 10.57
N ARG A 62 10.19 6.33 10.82
CA ARG A 62 10.87 6.75 12.03
C ARG A 62 10.99 8.28 12.11
N GLN A 63 11.35 8.93 11.00
CA GLN A 63 11.45 10.38 10.97
C GLN A 63 10.11 11.04 11.22
N LEU A 64 9.05 10.49 10.66
CA LEU A 64 7.72 11.02 10.88
C LEU A 64 7.31 10.86 12.35
N MET A 65 7.61 9.74 12.96
CA MET A 65 7.32 9.52 14.36
C MET A 65 8.06 10.51 15.26
N GLU A 66 9.32 10.81 14.93
CA GLU A 66 10.09 11.79 15.66
C GLU A 66 9.48 13.18 15.58
N LYS A 67 8.75 13.46 14.51
CA LYS A 67 8.03 14.72 14.33
C LYS A 67 6.61 14.67 14.87
N GLY A 68 6.24 13.58 15.53
CA GLY A 68 4.90 13.41 16.08
C GLY A 68 3.86 12.98 15.06
N VAL A 69 4.27 12.48 13.90
CA VAL A 69 3.35 12.03 12.86
C VAL A 69 3.31 10.50 12.86
N VAL A 70 2.12 9.97 13.10
CA VAL A 70 1.88 8.52 13.08
C VAL A 70 0.66 8.27 12.21
N PHE A 71 0.79 7.34 11.28
CA PHE A 71 -0.32 6.94 10.43
C PHE A 71 -0.97 5.69 11.01
N VAL A 72 -2.27 5.79 11.24
CA VAL A 72 -3.04 4.66 11.75
C VAL A 72 -4.08 4.29 10.70
N VAL A 73 -4.09 3.03 10.31
CA VAL A 73 -5.07 2.54 9.33
C VAL A 73 -6.44 2.55 10.00
N HIS A 74 -7.41 3.23 9.40
CA HIS A 74 -8.78 3.23 9.90
C HIS A 74 -9.76 2.55 8.95
N SER A 75 -9.34 2.27 7.71
CA SER A 75 -10.22 1.56 6.79
C SER A 75 -9.42 0.79 5.75
N VAL A 76 -9.92 -0.38 5.41
CA VAL A 76 -9.35 -1.21 4.35
C VAL A 76 -10.52 -1.76 3.55
N ALA A 77 -10.47 -1.58 2.24
CA ALA A 77 -11.39 -2.23 1.32
C ALA A 77 -10.54 -2.99 0.32
N ALA A 78 -10.68 -4.31 0.29
CA ALA A 78 -9.83 -5.14 -0.54
C ALA A 78 -10.65 -6.20 -1.26
N GLU A 79 -10.31 -6.42 -2.53
CA GLU A 79 -10.84 -7.52 -3.30
C GLU A 79 -9.72 -8.52 -3.53
N TYR A 80 -9.97 -9.75 -3.11
CA TYR A 80 -9.04 -10.86 -3.29
C TYR A 80 -9.44 -11.61 -4.54
N LEU A 81 -8.65 -11.46 -5.59
CA LEU A 81 -9.01 -12.01 -6.89
C LEU A 81 -8.39 -13.37 -7.16
N LYS A 82 -7.13 -13.54 -6.78
CA LYS A 82 -6.41 -14.81 -6.96
C LYS A 82 -5.40 -14.97 -5.84
N PRO A 83 -5.14 -16.20 -5.41
CA PRO A 83 -4.20 -16.42 -4.30
C PRO A 83 -2.75 -16.34 -4.74
N ALA A 84 -1.92 -15.80 -3.87
CA ALA A 84 -0.49 -15.93 -3.98
C ALA A 84 -0.02 -17.18 -3.26
N ARG A 85 1.11 -17.72 -3.67
CA ARG A 85 1.63 -18.98 -3.18
C ARG A 85 3.06 -18.84 -2.68
N LEU A 86 3.51 -19.83 -1.95
CA LEU A 86 4.90 -19.89 -1.49
C LEU A 86 5.86 -19.66 -2.66
N ASP A 87 6.88 -18.88 -2.40
CA ASP A 87 7.97 -18.54 -3.33
C ASP A 87 7.57 -17.60 -4.45
N ASP A 88 6.30 -17.20 -4.54
CA ASP A 88 5.93 -16.17 -5.51
C ASP A 88 6.66 -14.86 -5.21
N LEU A 89 7.01 -14.14 -6.26
CA LEU A 89 7.53 -12.79 -6.14
C LEU A 89 6.39 -11.84 -6.45
N LEU A 90 5.93 -11.13 -5.43
CA LEU A 90 4.79 -10.24 -5.55
C LEU A 90 5.25 -8.82 -5.83
N THR A 91 4.56 -8.14 -6.72
CA THR A 91 4.73 -6.71 -6.93
C THR A 91 3.61 -5.99 -6.20
N VAL A 92 3.97 -5.12 -5.26
CA VAL A 92 3.02 -4.25 -4.59
C VAL A 92 3.10 -2.88 -5.25
N GLU A 93 2.01 -2.50 -5.87
CA GLU A 93 1.89 -1.23 -6.54
C GLU A 93 1.14 -0.29 -5.61
N THR A 94 1.75 0.85 -5.29
CA THR A 94 1.20 1.79 -4.32
C THR A 94 1.04 3.15 -4.97
N THR A 95 -0.13 3.75 -4.80
CA THR A 95 -0.46 5.09 -5.29
C THR A 95 -1.11 5.87 -4.17
N ILE A 96 -0.77 7.13 -4.02
CA ILE A 96 -1.53 7.99 -3.11
C ILE A 96 -2.77 8.47 -3.83
N ALA A 97 -3.94 8.19 -3.27
CA ALA A 97 -5.20 8.66 -3.81
C ALA A 97 -5.55 10.06 -3.27
N SER A 98 -5.24 10.31 -2.01
CA SER A 98 -5.40 11.65 -1.42
C SER A 98 -4.43 11.81 -0.25
N LEU A 99 -4.02 13.04 -0.02
CA LEU A 99 -3.11 13.35 1.08
C LEU A 99 -3.52 14.69 1.67
N GLY A 100 -3.97 14.68 2.90
CA GLY A 100 -4.33 15.87 3.63
C GLY A 100 -3.53 15.99 4.91
N ARG A 101 -3.85 16.98 5.72
CA ARG A 101 -3.13 17.23 6.96
C ARG A 101 -3.26 16.08 7.95
N ALA A 102 -4.45 15.52 8.06
CA ALA A 102 -4.76 14.50 9.05
C ALA A 102 -5.19 13.20 8.44
N GLN A 103 -5.25 13.12 7.13
CA GLN A 103 -5.76 11.94 6.44
C GLN A 103 -4.97 11.67 5.18
N ALA A 104 -4.84 10.41 4.87
CA ALA A 104 -4.26 9.98 3.60
C ALA A 104 -5.02 8.75 3.14
N SER A 105 -5.12 8.57 1.84
CA SER A 105 -5.66 7.33 1.30
C SER A 105 -4.76 6.84 0.19
N PHE A 106 -4.63 5.53 0.13
CA PHE A 106 -3.76 4.86 -0.83
C PHE A 106 -4.56 3.87 -1.65
N GLY A 107 -4.24 3.79 -2.93
CA GLY A 107 -4.66 2.68 -3.75
C GLY A 107 -3.49 1.71 -3.82
N GLN A 108 -3.76 0.42 -3.64
CA GLN A 108 -2.72 -0.58 -3.71
C GLN A 108 -3.19 -1.80 -4.46
N ARG A 109 -2.32 -2.34 -5.29
CA ARG A 109 -2.59 -3.56 -6.02
C ARG A 109 -1.43 -4.51 -5.82
N ILE A 110 -1.74 -5.79 -5.73
CA ILE A 110 -0.71 -6.82 -5.62
C ILE A 110 -0.80 -7.68 -6.86
N LEU A 111 0.32 -7.83 -7.54
CA LEU A 111 0.42 -8.56 -8.79
C LEU A 111 1.49 -9.63 -8.71
N ARG A 112 1.30 -10.67 -9.51
CA ARG A 112 2.33 -11.67 -9.79
C ARG A 112 2.51 -11.67 -11.30
N ASP A 113 3.67 -11.21 -11.79
CA ASP A 113 3.96 -11.13 -13.22
C ASP A 113 2.87 -10.39 -14.01
N GLU A 114 2.37 -9.29 -13.52
CA GLU A 114 1.29 -8.51 -14.14
C GLU A 114 -0.09 -9.15 -14.01
N GLU A 115 -0.22 -10.28 -13.34
CA GLU A 115 -1.52 -10.84 -13.02
C GLU A 115 -2.01 -10.21 -11.72
N LEU A 116 -3.18 -9.58 -11.76
CA LEU A 116 -3.72 -8.91 -10.58
C LEU A 116 -4.28 -9.92 -9.59
N LEU A 117 -3.71 -9.94 -8.40
CA LEU A 117 -4.14 -10.83 -7.33
C LEU A 117 -5.05 -10.15 -6.31
N LEU A 118 -4.81 -8.86 -6.07
CA LEU A 118 -5.54 -8.11 -5.06
C LEU A 118 -5.62 -6.65 -5.45
N ASP A 119 -6.76 -6.03 -5.17
CA ASP A 119 -6.97 -4.59 -5.39
C ASP A 119 -7.54 -4.00 -4.12
N ALA A 120 -6.95 -2.93 -3.61
CA ALA A 120 -7.33 -2.41 -2.31
C ALA A 120 -7.26 -0.90 -2.22
N LYS A 121 -8.04 -0.37 -1.27
CA LYS A 121 -7.96 1.03 -0.86
C LYS A 121 -7.73 1.06 0.65
N ILE A 122 -6.79 1.88 1.05
CA ILE A 122 -6.38 1.98 2.46
C ILE A 122 -6.58 3.41 2.91
N GLY A 123 -7.34 3.59 3.97
CA GLY A 123 -7.54 4.90 4.61
C GLY A 123 -6.73 4.99 5.89
N LEU A 124 -5.99 6.08 6.02
CA LEU A 124 -5.15 6.37 7.18
C LEU A 124 -5.62 7.60 7.93
#